data_e7dabbd39fc9b961b8ac6e1534b17678
#
_entry.id   e7dabbd39fc9b961b8ac6e1534b17678
#
_cell.length_a   1.000
_cell.length_b   1.000
_cell.length_c   1.000
_cell.angle_alpha   90.00
_cell.angle_beta   90.00
_cell.angle_gamma   90.00
#
_symmetry.space_group_name_H-M   'P 1'
#
loop_
_entity.id
_entity.type
_entity.pdbx_description
1 polymer ?
#
loop_
_entity_poly.entity_id
_entity_poly.type
_entity_poly.pdbx_seq_one_letter_code
_entity_poly.pdbx_strand_id
1 'polypeptide(L)'
;MFVGVGASRVRDLFDTAKSNRPSLIFIDEIDAVGRQRGAGLGGGHDEREQTLNQLLVEMDGFDPNAGVIMIAATNRPDVLDPALLRPGRFDRRVIVDAPDLIGRKAIFQVHLRGKPIDDDINVDILAKLTPGFTGADIMNVVNEAAILAARRDKSKVTMSEFDEARDRVLMGPERKTRMNSERKLKVVAYHELGHAIVAASIPNADPVYKITVIPRGMSGGATWFMPKEESLRTKQDMLDDIASSLGGRVAEEIIFGDVTTGASGDLDHATDVARAMVCDYGMSDRLGMVRLGRRHGNPFLGRDLMEDRDYSEEIARAIDEEVRSIIDQGYERARRILTDNRAKMDEIAEILLEKETLTREEFLSLLDGSATVDDIRKGMITPPPPTSPPTSGLGIPLEQETPRIQPRLRPEPA
;
A
#
# COMPACT_ATOMS: atom_id res chain seq x y z
N MET A 1 39.98 11.87 13.07
CA MET A 1 38.65 11.42 13.47
C MET A 1 38.72 11.19 14.98
N PHE A 2 37.92 11.91 15.76
CA PHE A 2 38.05 11.88 17.24
C PHE A 2 37.36 10.62 17.76
N VAL A 3 38.15 9.64 18.21
CA VAL A 3 37.67 8.41 18.82
C VAL A 3 37.03 8.73 20.18
N GLY A 4 35.83 8.20 20.44
CA GLY A 4 35.13 8.37 21.73
C GLY A 4 34.11 9.50 21.83
N VAL A 5 33.90 10.28 20.79
CA VAL A 5 32.91 11.40 20.79
C VAL A 5 31.47 10.87 20.97
N GLY A 6 31.13 9.76 20.31
CA GLY A 6 29.83 9.11 20.44
C GLY A 6 29.53 8.65 21.86
N ALA A 7 30.48 7.98 22.50
CA ALA A 7 30.35 7.53 23.87
C ALA A 7 30.24 8.69 24.91
N SER A 8 30.95 9.80 24.66
CA SER A 8 30.82 11.01 25.51
C SER A 8 29.42 11.62 25.37
N ARG A 9 28.91 11.77 24.15
CA ARG A 9 27.56 12.33 23.91
C ARG A 9 26.46 11.47 24.55
N VAL A 10 26.61 10.15 24.51
CA VAL A 10 25.68 9.24 25.20
C VAL A 10 25.69 9.53 26.69
N ARG A 11 26.87 9.63 27.32
CA ARG A 11 26.97 9.93 28.75
C ARG A 11 26.35 11.25 29.11
N ASP A 12 26.67 12.32 28.36
CA ASP A 12 26.13 13.67 28.57
C ASP A 12 24.59 13.69 28.44
N LEU A 13 24.01 12.94 27.49
CA LEU A 13 22.56 12.78 27.32
C LEU A 13 21.92 12.16 28.56
N PHE A 14 22.49 11.06 29.05
CA PHE A 14 21.98 10.37 30.22
C PHE A 14 22.13 11.18 31.51
N ASP A 15 23.25 11.88 31.70
CA ASP A 15 23.47 12.77 32.84
C ASP A 15 22.47 13.95 32.82
N THR A 16 22.20 14.51 31.62
CA THR A 16 21.19 15.56 31.45
C THR A 16 19.81 15.03 31.82
N ALA A 17 19.44 13.83 31.38
CA ALA A 17 18.16 13.23 31.69
C ALA A 17 18.01 12.94 33.18
N LYS A 18 19.07 12.41 33.83
CA LYS A 18 19.10 12.17 35.28
C LYS A 18 18.97 13.44 36.10
N SER A 19 19.49 14.56 35.60
CA SER A 19 19.46 15.87 36.29
C SER A 19 18.10 16.57 36.13
N ASN A 20 17.33 16.26 35.08
CA ASN A 20 16.06 16.91 34.75
C ASN A 20 14.86 15.95 34.89
N ARG A 21 14.82 15.20 35.96
CA ARG A 21 13.72 14.25 36.24
C ARG A 21 12.39 14.98 36.59
N PRO A 22 11.21 14.47 36.13
CA PRO A 22 11.01 13.35 35.22
C PRO A 22 11.36 13.72 33.76
N SER A 23 12.01 12.80 33.02
CA SER A 23 12.48 13.06 31.67
C SER A 23 12.26 11.84 30.75
N LEU A 24 12.27 12.13 29.44
CA LEU A 24 12.15 11.12 28.39
C LEU A 24 13.36 11.26 27.46
N ILE A 25 14.07 10.14 27.23
CA ILE A 25 15.12 10.05 26.21
C ILE A 25 14.50 9.40 24.97
N PHE A 26 14.60 10.06 23.81
CA PHE A 26 14.24 9.48 22.54
C PHE A 26 15.47 9.31 21.65
N ILE A 27 15.67 8.08 21.14
CA ILE A 27 16.79 7.74 20.26
C ILE A 27 16.19 7.25 18.94
N ASP A 28 16.32 8.07 17.90
CA ASP A 28 15.90 7.69 16.55
C ASP A 28 17.01 6.91 15.83
N GLU A 29 16.61 6.03 14.89
CA GLU A 29 17.53 5.22 14.08
C GLU A 29 18.58 4.48 14.92
N ILE A 30 18.14 3.83 16.01
CA ILE A 30 19.06 3.15 16.95
C ILE A 30 19.92 2.08 16.28
N ASP A 31 19.51 1.53 15.14
CA ASP A 31 20.28 0.58 14.33
C ASP A 31 21.57 1.18 13.77
N ALA A 32 21.67 2.50 13.68
CA ALA A 32 22.93 3.17 13.29
C ALA A 32 24.07 2.88 14.28
N VAL A 33 23.77 2.72 15.57
CA VAL A 33 24.76 2.43 16.64
C VAL A 33 24.57 1.04 17.25
N GLY A 34 23.35 0.52 17.27
CA GLY A 34 22.93 -0.70 17.95
C GLY A 34 23.07 -1.99 17.13
N ARG A 35 23.82 -2.01 16.04
CA ARG A 35 23.95 -3.17 15.14
C ARG A 35 24.80 -4.29 15.75
N GLN A 36 24.45 -5.55 15.43
CA GLN A 36 25.19 -6.74 15.86
C GLN A 36 26.68 -6.67 15.49
N ARG A 37 27.52 -7.19 16.38
CA ARG A 37 28.97 -7.24 16.22
C ARG A 37 29.36 -8.20 15.09
N GLY A 38 30.33 -7.84 14.27
CA GLY A 38 30.92 -8.75 13.29
C GLY A 38 30.31 -8.75 11.89
N ALA A 39 29.32 -7.90 11.57
CA ALA A 39 28.66 -7.86 10.25
C ALA A 39 29.35 -6.97 9.19
N GLY A 40 30.66 -6.67 9.31
CA GLY A 40 31.35 -5.85 8.31
C GLY A 40 32.88 -5.84 8.43
N LEU A 41 33.56 -5.91 7.29
CA LEU A 41 35.00 -5.78 7.13
C LEU A 41 35.37 -4.29 6.92
N GLY A 42 35.80 -3.57 7.96
CA GLY A 42 36.32 -2.19 7.79
C GLY A 42 36.44 -1.38 9.07
N GLY A 43 37.46 -0.53 9.15
CA GLY A 43 37.96 0.22 10.32
C GLY A 43 37.11 1.36 10.89
N GLY A 44 35.78 1.34 10.71
CA GLY A 44 34.85 2.30 11.34
C GLY A 44 34.03 1.69 12.50
N HIS A 45 34.36 0.46 12.90
CA HIS A 45 33.59 -0.31 13.88
C HIS A 45 33.87 0.06 15.34
N ASP A 46 35.09 0.47 15.66
CA ASP A 46 35.51 0.72 17.05
C ASP A 46 34.69 1.85 17.72
N GLU A 47 34.39 2.92 17.01
CA GLU A 47 33.63 4.05 17.56
C GLU A 47 32.16 3.69 17.82
N ARG A 48 31.56 2.92 16.88
CA ARG A 48 30.17 2.45 17.03
C ARG A 48 30.05 1.46 18.18
N GLU A 49 30.97 0.52 18.28
CA GLU A 49 31.00 -0.44 19.38
C GLU A 49 31.23 0.25 20.72
N GLN A 50 32.08 1.27 20.79
CA GLN A 50 32.29 2.07 22.01
C GLN A 50 31.00 2.82 22.38
N THR A 51 30.30 3.40 21.39
CA THR A 51 29.03 4.11 21.60
C THR A 51 27.94 3.15 22.09
N LEU A 52 27.81 1.96 21.45
CA LEU A 52 26.90 0.91 21.90
C LEU A 52 27.20 0.44 23.30
N ASN A 53 28.47 0.12 23.60
CA ASN A 53 28.87 -0.31 24.92
C ASN A 53 28.59 0.75 25.99
N GLN A 54 28.85 2.03 25.71
CA GLN A 54 28.49 3.12 26.62
C GLN A 54 26.98 3.21 26.81
N LEU A 55 26.17 3.07 25.74
CA LEU A 55 24.72 3.05 25.83
C LEU A 55 24.24 1.92 26.76
N LEU A 56 24.78 0.71 26.60
CA LEU A 56 24.44 -0.44 27.44
C LEU A 56 24.84 -0.20 28.91
N VAL A 57 25.98 0.41 29.15
CA VAL A 57 26.44 0.75 30.52
C VAL A 57 25.52 1.77 31.18
N GLU A 58 25.14 2.82 30.45
CA GLU A 58 24.23 3.83 30.99
C GLU A 58 22.82 3.25 31.25
N MET A 59 22.34 2.35 30.37
CA MET A 59 21.06 1.65 30.56
C MET A 59 21.10 0.74 31.81
N ASP A 60 22.14 -0.02 32.00
CA ASP A 60 22.29 -0.91 33.17
C ASP A 60 22.50 -0.12 34.49
N GLY A 61 22.93 1.12 34.39
CA GLY A 61 23.08 2.04 35.53
C GLY A 61 21.80 2.79 35.93
N PHE A 62 20.64 2.50 35.29
CA PHE A 62 19.37 3.11 35.68
C PHE A 62 18.76 2.40 36.89
N ASP A 63 18.45 3.18 37.92
CA ASP A 63 17.50 2.75 38.95
C ASP A 63 16.09 2.71 38.31
N PRO A 64 15.31 1.63 38.44
CA PRO A 64 13.94 1.52 37.96
C PRO A 64 13.01 2.69 38.39
N ASN A 65 13.35 3.33 39.51
CA ASN A 65 12.61 4.47 40.06
C ASN A 65 13.21 5.82 39.66
N ALA A 66 14.17 5.84 38.73
CA ALA A 66 14.86 7.06 38.36
C ALA A 66 13.99 8.15 37.70
N GLY A 67 12.76 7.83 37.32
CA GLY A 67 11.85 8.80 36.65
C GLY A 67 12.31 9.19 35.25
N VAL A 68 13.11 8.35 34.58
CA VAL A 68 13.55 8.53 33.19
C VAL A 68 12.99 7.38 32.35
N ILE A 69 12.34 7.70 31.24
CA ILE A 69 11.83 6.71 30.28
C ILE A 69 12.67 6.80 29.01
N MET A 70 13.10 5.64 28.50
CA MET A 70 13.78 5.57 27.21
C MET A 70 12.84 5.01 26.12
N ILE A 71 12.87 5.64 24.97
CA ILE A 71 12.21 5.19 23.77
C ILE A 71 13.24 5.20 22.63
N ALA A 72 13.31 4.11 21.88
CA ALA A 72 14.11 4.05 20.66
C ALA A 72 13.24 3.65 19.47
N ALA A 73 13.55 4.19 18.29
CA ALA A 73 12.90 3.84 17.05
C ALA A 73 13.92 3.25 16.06
N THR A 74 13.46 2.27 15.28
CA THR A 74 14.21 1.68 14.16
C THR A 74 13.30 1.10 13.10
N ASN A 75 13.73 1.20 11.86
CA ASN A 75 13.11 0.49 10.73
C ASN A 75 13.74 -0.90 10.51
N ARG A 76 14.78 -1.25 11.29
CA ARG A 76 15.53 -2.50 11.14
C ARG A 76 15.75 -3.23 12.47
N PRO A 77 14.69 -3.75 13.07
CA PRO A 77 14.80 -4.47 14.34
C PRO A 77 15.64 -5.75 14.25
N ASP A 78 15.79 -6.32 13.05
CA ASP A 78 16.55 -7.53 12.73
C ASP A 78 18.06 -7.38 12.92
N VAL A 79 18.60 -6.18 12.73
CA VAL A 79 20.03 -5.93 12.83
C VAL A 79 20.49 -5.52 14.23
N LEU A 80 19.56 -5.28 15.16
CA LEU A 80 19.88 -4.83 16.51
C LEU A 80 20.62 -5.90 17.29
N ASP A 81 21.59 -5.47 18.11
CA ASP A 81 22.27 -6.34 19.05
C ASP A 81 21.27 -6.88 20.08
N PRO A 82 21.17 -8.20 20.25
CA PRO A 82 20.26 -8.81 21.23
C PRO A 82 20.47 -8.30 22.66
N ALA A 83 21.64 -7.76 22.98
CA ALA A 83 21.90 -7.15 24.26
C ALA A 83 21.02 -5.94 24.57
N LEU A 84 20.62 -5.16 23.55
CA LEU A 84 19.70 -4.02 23.71
C LEU A 84 18.29 -4.46 24.12
N LEU A 85 17.90 -5.66 23.72
CA LEU A 85 16.54 -6.20 23.87
C LEU A 85 16.36 -7.04 25.13
N ARG A 86 17.37 -7.08 26.02
CA ARG A 86 17.30 -7.81 27.30
C ARG A 86 16.41 -7.07 28.31
N PRO A 87 15.74 -7.81 29.23
CA PRO A 87 15.00 -7.20 30.33
C PRO A 87 15.85 -6.18 31.11
N GLY A 88 15.24 -5.05 31.47
CA GLY A 88 15.93 -3.93 32.13
C GLY A 88 16.54 -2.90 31.16
N ARG A 89 16.40 -3.13 29.84
CA ARG A 89 16.83 -2.20 28.77
C ARG A 89 15.61 -1.84 27.90
N PHE A 90 15.57 -2.22 26.63
CA PHE A 90 14.36 -2.10 25.82
C PHE A 90 13.50 -3.38 25.96
N ASP A 91 12.73 -3.45 27.01
CA ASP A 91 11.94 -4.62 27.38
C ASP A 91 10.57 -4.67 26.68
N ARG A 92 10.10 -3.54 26.14
CA ARG A 92 8.85 -3.44 25.40
C ARG A 92 9.08 -3.12 23.93
N ARG A 93 8.43 -3.88 23.08
CA ARG A 93 8.41 -3.63 21.64
C ARG A 93 7.02 -3.20 21.23
N VAL A 94 6.95 -2.09 20.50
CA VAL A 94 5.74 -1.59 19.88
C VAL A 94 5.98 -1.58 18.38
N ILE A 95 5.20 -2.37 17.65
CA ILE A 95 5.23 -2.37 16.20
C ILE A 95 4.29 -1.26 15.74
N VAL A 96 4.79 -0.41 14.84
CA VAL A 96 4.01 0.65 14.20
C VAL A 96 3.79 0.23 12.75
N ASP A 97 2.66 -0.40 12.50
CA ASP A 97 2.26 -0.84 11.16
C ASP A 97 1.76 0.33 10.31
N ALA A 98 1.64 0.09 8.99
CA ALA A 98 0.93 1.01 8.12
C ALA A 98 -0.53 1.18 8.61
N PRO A 99 -1.09 2.40 8.50
CA PRO A 99 -2.43 2.68 9.01
C PRO A 99 -3.51 1.91 8.26
N ASP A 100 -4.50 1.42 8.99
CA ASP A 100 -5.75 0.88 8.45
C ASP A 100 -6.61 1.98 7.81
N LEU A 101 -7.76 1.63 7.26
CA LEU A 101 -8.69 2.57 6.62
C LEU A 101 -9.06 3.74 7.54
N ILE A 102 -9.36 3.44 8.82
CA ILE A 102 -9.75 4.45 9.81
C ILE A 102 -8.57 5.36 10.12
N GLY A 103 -7.38 4.80 10.29
CA GLY A 103 -6.14 5.52 10.50
C GLY A 103 -5.81 6.43 9.31
N ARG A 104 -5.90 5.95 8.07
CA ARG A 104 -5.64 6.76 6.87
C ARG A 104 -6.65 7.91 6.75
N LYS A 105 -7.93 7.66 7.04
CA LYS A 105 -8.96 8.70 7.08
C LYS A 105 -8.60 9.81 8.09
N ALA A 106 -8.19 9.43 9.30
CA ALA A 106 -7.77 10.38 10.33
C ALA A 106 -6.52 11.17 9.89
N ILE A 107 -5.54 10.52 9.26
CA ILE A 107 -4.33 11.16 8.75
C ILE A 107 -4.68 12.15 7.63
N PHE A 108 -5.55 11.80 6.67
CA PHE A 108 -6.05 12.75 5.68
C PHE A 108 -6.67 13.96 6.34
N GLN A 109 -7.54 13.79 7.32
CA GLN A 109 -8.18 14.90 8.05
C GLN A 109 -7.15 15.84 8.71
N VAL A 110 -6.05 15.28 9.23
CA VAL A 110 -4.96 16.10 9.82
C VAL A 110 -4.26 16.92 8.74
N HIS A 111 -3.89 16.33 7.60
CA HIS A 111 -3.13 17.00 6.55
C HIS A 111 -3.98 17.94 5.68
N LEU A 112 -5.30 17.80 5.68
CA LEU A 112 -6.23 18.71 5.02
C LEU A 112 -6.48 19.99 5.81
N ARG A 113 -6.20 20.02 7.11
CA ARG A 113 -6.41 21.20 7.96
C ARG A 113 -5.64 22.40 7.43
N GLY A 114 -6.35 23.53 7.30
CA GLY A 114 -5.75 24.81 6.85
C GLY A 114 -5.46 24.88 5.34
N LYS A 115 -5.83 23.87 4.56
CA LYS A 115 -5.75 23.92 3.10
C LYS A 115 -7.10 24.34 2.50
N PRO A 116 -7.12 25.10 1.38
CA PRO A 116 -8.34 25.51 0.71
C PRO A 116 -8.91 24.32 -0.08
N ILE A 117 -9.69 23.47 0.57
CA ILE A 117 -10.35 22.30 -0.05
C ILE A 117 -11.77 22.64 -0.49
N ASP A 118 -12.27 21.97 -1.52
CA ASP A 118 -13.64 22.08 -1.98
C ASP A 118 -14.56 21.10 -1.24
N ASP A 119 -15.87 21.34 -1.31
CA ASP A 119 -16.89 20.53 -0.65
C ASP A 119 -17.09 19.14 -1.34
N ASP A 120 -16.51 18.94 -2.54
CA ASP A 120 -16.53 17.67 -3.27
C ASP A 120 -15.56 16.61 -2.68
N ILE A 121 -14.68 17.01 -1.75
CA ILE A 121 -13.69 16.10 -1.17
C ILE A 121 -14.33 15.03 -0.31
N ASN A 122 -14.21 13.80 -0.76
CA ASN A 122 -14.64 12.63 0.00
C ASN A 122 -13.44 11.89 0.60
N VAL A 123 -13.19 12.14 1.90
CA VAL A 123 -12.06 11.54 2.63
C VAL A 123 -12.19 10.02 2.74
N ASP A 124 -13.41 9.48 2.76
CA ASP A 124 -13.63 8.03 2.81
C ASP A 124 -13.17 7.38 1.49
N ILE A 125 -13.44 8.02 0.35
CA ILE A 125 -12.97 7.55 -0.96
C ILE A 125 -11.45 7.65 -1.02
N LEU A 126 -10.86 8.78 -0.61
CA LEU A 126 -9.40 8.95 -0.59
C LEU A 126 -8.70 7.87 0.24
N ALA A 127 -9.22 7.58 1.42
CA ALA A 127 -8.68 6.53 2.29
C ALA A 127 -8.81 5.12 1.67
N LYS A 128 -9.94 4.81 1.00
CA LYS A 128 -10.12 3.54 0.29
C LYS A 128 -9.19 3.38 -0.91
N LEU A 129 -8.87 4.47 -1.61
CA LEU A 129 -8.01 4.46 -2.79
C LEU A 129 -6.50 4.46 -2.47
N THR A 130 -6.13 4.50 -1.19
CA THR A 130 -4.74 4.55 -0.73
C THR A 130 -4.39 3.40 0.23
N PRO A 131 -4.68 2.12 -0.12
CA PRO A 131 -4.30 1.00 0.72
C PRO A 131 -2.77 0.94 0.85
N GLY A 132 -2.29 0.61 2.05
CA GLY A 132 -0.85 0.48 2.32
C GLY A 132 -0.09 1.81 2.44
N PHE A 133 -0.73 2.97 2.24
CA PHE A 133 -0.08 4.27 2.39
C PHE A 133 0.26 4.54 3.84
N THR A 134 1.47 5.06 4.05
CA THR A 134 1.91 5.61 5.33
C THR A 134 1.43 7.05 5.51
N GLY A 135 1.62 7.61 6.69
CA GLY A 135 1.33 9.03 6.94
C GLY A 135 2.14 9.98 6.03
N ALA A 136 3.38 9.59 5.69
CA ALA A 136 4.24 10.35 4.79
C ALA A 136 3.70 10.34 3.34
N ASP A 137 3.22 9.19 2.86
CA ASP A 137 2.62 9.06 1.53
C ASP A 137 1.35 9.90 1.42
N ILE A 138 0.48 9.85 2.44
CA ILE A 138 -0.74 10.66 2.50
C ILE A 138 -0.41 12.16 2.51
N MET A 139 0.57 12.58 3.31
CA MET A 139 1.05 13.96 3.31
C MET A 139 1.53 14.38 1.91
N ASN A 140 2.28 13.53 1.23
CA ASN A 140 2.79 13.77 -0.12
C ASN A 140 1.64 13.94 -1.12
N VAL A 141 0.63 13.04 -1.10
CA VAL A 141 -0.57 13.18 -1.95
C VAL A 141 -1.29 14.49 -1.71
N VAL A 142 -1.51 14.87 -0.44
CA VAL A 142 -2.20 16.13 -0.09
C VAL A 142 -1.40 17.36 -0.54
N ASN A 143 -0.07 17.31 -0.47
CA ASN A 143 0.77 18.40 -0.94
C ASN A 143 0.79 18.48 -2.48
N GLU A 144 0.91 17.32 -3.15
CA GLU A 144 0.88 17.26 -4.62
C GLU A 144 -0.45 17.75 -5.17
N ALA A 145 -1.59 17.40 -4.54
CA ALA A 145 -2.90 17.89 -4.92
C ALA A 145 -3.00 19.42 -4.81
N ALA A 146 -2.45 20.01 -3.75
CA ALA A 146 -2.40 21.45 -3.59
C ALA A 146 -1.52 22.13 -4.66
N ILE A 147 -0.37 21.54 -5.00
CA ILE A 147 0.51 22.02 -6.08
C ILE A 147 -0.21 21.95 -7.43
N LEU A 148 -0.96 20.88 -7.70
CA LEU A 148 -1.74 20.73 -8.93
C LEU A 148 -2.83 21.80 -9.06
N ALA A 149 -3.57 22.05 -7.96
CA ALA A 149 -4.58 23.11 -7.94
C ALA A 149 -3.95 24.49 -8.23
N ALA A 150 -2.84 24.80 -7.58
CA ALA A 150 -2.12 26.05 -7.82
C ALA A 150 -1.62 26.18 -9.28
N ARG A 151 -1.10 25.10 -9.88
CA ARG A 151 -0.66 25.08 -11.28
C ARG A 151 -1.81 25.27 -12.29
N ARG A 152 -3.04 25.01 -11.88
CA ARG A 152 -4.27 25.17 -12.66
C ARG A 152 -5.00 26.47 -12.33
N ASP A 153 -4.37 27.36 -11.57
CA ASP A 153 -4.95 28.63 -11.11
C ASP A 153 -6.30 28.47 -10.37
N LYS A 154 -6.47 27.31 -9.70
CA LYS A 154 -7.65 27.04 -8.87
C LYS A 154 -7.48 27.61 -7.47
N SER A 155 -8.55 28.22 -6.94
CA SER A 155 -8.58 28.75 -5.57
C SER A 155 -8.80 27.66 -4.50
N LYS A 156 -9.32 26.51 -4.89
CA LYS A 156 -9.59 25.36 -4.03
C LYS A 156 -9.09 24.07 -4.67
N VAL A 157 -8.73 23.11 -3.84
CA VAL A 157 -8.35 21.77 -4.24
C VAL A 157 -9.60 20.91 -4.35
N THR A 158 -9.87 20.32 -5.51
CA THR A 158 -11.03 19.43 -5.76
C THR A 158 -10.62 17.97 -5.74
N MET A 159 -11.59 17.05 -5.76
CA MET A 159 -11.34 15.61 -5.82
C MET A 159 -10.50 15.21 -7.04
N SER A 160 -10.67 15.94 -8.16
CA SER A 160 -9.89 15.71 -9.39
C SER A 160 -8.37 15.92 -9.19
N GLU A 161 -7.96 16.92 -8.41
CA GLU A 161 -6.54 17.12 -8.07
C GLU A 161 -6.01 16.02 -7.17
N PHE A 162 -6.84 15.50 -6.25
CA PHE A 162 -6.45 14.38 -5.40
C PHE A 162 -6.27 13.09 -6.19
N ASP A 163 -7.17 12.80 -7.14
CA ASP A 163 -7.05 11.64 -8.01
C ASP A 163 -5.77 11.69 -8.85
N GLU A 164 -5.46 12.85 -9.42
CA GLU A 164 -4.23 13.02 -10.18
C GLU A 164 -2.98 12.97 -9.29
N ALA A 165 -3.04 13.56 -8.10
CA ALA A 165 -1.94 13.53 -7.15
C ALA A 165 -1.61 12.10 -6.70
N ARG A 166 -2.64 11.30 -6.40
CA ARG A 166 -2.49 9.87 -6.07
C ARG A 166 -1.83 9.11 -7.22
N ASP A 167 -2.36 9.26 -8.43
CA ASP A 167 -1.80 8.59 -9.62
C ASP A 167 -0.34 8.98 -9.84
N ARG A 168 0.00 10.24 -9.58
CA ARG A 168 1.36 10.76 -9.70
C ARG A 168 2.30 10.20 -8.65
N VAL A 169 1.83 10.05 -7.42
CA VAL A 169 2.62 9.47 -6.32
C VAL A 169 2.86 7.98 -6.57
N LEU A 170 1.86 7.24 -7.06
CA LEU A 170 1.96 5.79 -7.30
C LEU A 170 2.71 5.43 -8.58
N MET A 171 2.40 6.10 -9.69
CA MET A 171 2.88 5.73 -11.03
C MET A 171 3.85 6.74 -11.65
N GLY A 172 4.02 7.89 -10.99
CA GLY A 172 4.82 8.99 -11.53
C GLY A 172 4.02 9.96 -12.43
N PRO A 173 4.69 11.00 -12.96
CA PRO A 173 4.04 12.01 -13.79
C PRO A 173 3.54 11.45 -15.12
N GLU A 174 2.51 12.08 -15.66
CA GLU A 174 2.01 11.82 -17.01
C GLU A 174 3.09 12.07 -18.07
N ARG A 175 3.21 11.16 -19.02
CA ARG A 175 4.18 11.24 -20.13
C ARG A 175 3.53 11.85 -21.38
N LYS A 176 3.38 13.16 -21.43
CA LYS A 176 2.77 13.89 -22.55
C LYS A 176 3.55 13.76 -23.88
N THR A 177 4.86 13.48 -23.81
CA THR A 177 5.73 13.41 -25.00
C THR A 177 5.79 12.02 -25.64
N ARG A 178 5.15 11.01 -25.05
CA ARG A 178 5.13 9.67 -25.63
C ARG A 178 4.14 9.66 -26.80
N MET A 179 4.63 9.77 -28.04
CA MET A 179 3.82 9.55 -29.23
C MET A 179 3.28 8.12 -29.22
N ASN A 180 2.06 7.95 -28.79
CA ASN A 180 1.36 6.67 -28.91
C ASN A 180 0.79 6.59 -30.33
N SER A 181 1.16 5.55 -31.10
CA SER A 181 0.46 5.24 -32.34
C SER A 181 -0.98 4.87 -32.01
N GLU A 182 -1.92 5.17 -32.91
CA GLU A 182 -3.34 4.77 -32.73
C GLU A 182 -3.49 3.28 -32.41
N ARG A 183 -2.68 2.44 -33.05
CA ARG A 183 -2.66 1.00 -32.78
C ARG A 183 -2.31 0.71 -31.33
N LYS A 184 -1.33 1.41 -30.77
CA LYS A 184 -0.90 1.22 -29.38
C LYS A 184 -1.96 1.68 -28.38
N LEU A 185 -2.60 2.82 -28.65
CA LEU A 185 -3.70 3.30 -27.81
C LEU A 185 -4.87 2.32 -27.79
N LYS A 186 -5.21 1.75 -28.97
CA LYS A 186 -6.24 0.71 -29.05
C LYS A 186 -5.88 -0.51 -28.23
N VAL A 187 -4.64 -1.02 -28.35
CA VAL A 187 -4.19 -2.18 -27.56
C VAL A 187 -4.33 -1.89 -26.08
N VAL A 188 -3.85 -0.73 -25.60
CA VAL A 188 -3.96 -0.33 -24.19
C VAL A 188 -5.44 -0.22 -23.77
N ALA A 189 -6.30 0.40 -24.57
CA ALA A 189 -7.72 0.56 -24.23
C ALA A 189 -8.41 -0.80 -24.03
N TYR A 190 -8.20 -1.74 -24.96
CA TYR A 190 -8.77 -3.08 -24.83
C TYR A 190 -8.15 -3.88 -23.67
N HIS A 191 -6.87 -3.70 -23.41
CA HIS A 191 -6.19 -4.31 -22.28
C HIS A 191 -6.82 -3.86 -20.95
N GLU A 192 -6.92 -2.55 -20.73
CA GLU A 192 -7.52 -1.99 -19.51
C GLU A 192 -8.99 -2.35 -19.36
N LEU A 193 -9.74 -2.37 -20.47
CA LEU A 193 -11.14 -2.82 -20.47
C LEU A 193 -11.25 -4.31 -20.17
N GLY A 194 -10.28 -5.11 -20.58
CA GLY A 194 -10.24 -6.53 -20.22
C GLY A 194 -10.24 -6.74 -18.72
N HIS A 195 -9.39 -6.05 -18.00
CA HIS A 195 -9.37 -6.08 -16.53
C HIS A 195 -10.70 -5.59 -15.93
N ALA A 196 -11.20 -4.45 -16.42
CA ALA A 196 -12.40 -3.83 -15.89
C ALA A 196 -13.64 -4.68 -16.07
N ILE A 197 -13.85 -5.25 -17.28
CA ILE A 197 -15.04 -6.07 -17.58
C ILE A 197 -15.02 -7.38 -16.81
N VAL A 198 -13.86 -8.03 -16.72
CA VAL A 198 -13.72 -9.27 -15.93
C VAL A 198 -14.02 -8.98 -14.46
N ALA A 199 -13.43 -7.95 -13.88
CA ALA A 199 -13.67 -7.59 -12.48
C ALA A 199 -15.15 -7.21 -12.23
N ALA A 200 -15.77 -6.41 -13.10
CA ALA A 200 -17.17 -6.03 -12.94
C ALA A 200 -18.16 -7.20 -13.09
N SER A 201 -17.76 -8.25 -13.80
CA SER A 201 -18.58 -9.46 -14.01
C SER A 201 -18.42 -10.50 -12.89
N ILE A 202 -17.47 -10.32 -11.99
CA ILE A 202 -17.18 -11.25 -10.88
C ILE A 202 -17.69 -10.63 -9.55
N PRO A 203 -18.58 -11.33 -8.81
CA PRO A 203 -19.23 -10.74 -7.63
C PRO A 203 -18.27 -10.32 -6.50
N ASN A 204 -17.18 -11.06 -6.33
CA ASN A 204 -16.22 -10.83 -5.25
C ASN A 204 -14.99 -10.02 -5.65
N ALA A 205 -14.82 -9.69 -6.92
CA ALA A 205 -13.72 -8.85 -7.37
C ALA A 205 -13.79 -7.44 -6.78
N ASP A 206 -12.66 -6.78 -6.71
CA ASP A 206 -12.57 -5.39 -6.30
C ASP A 206 -13.31 -4.49 -7.30
N PRO A 207 -14.15 -3.56 -6.82
CA PRO A 207 -14.88 -2.69 -7.71
C PRO A 207 -13.97 -1.78 -8.53
N VAL A 208 -14.24 -1.65 -9.82
CA VAL A 208 -13.54 -0.69 -10.68
C VAL A 208 -13.83 0.73 -10.21
N TYR A 209 -12.81 1.55 -10.06
CA TYR A 209 -12.91 2.96 -9.71
C TYR A 209 -12.87 3.87 -10.95
N LYS A 210 -11.84 3.68 -11.80
CA LYS A 210 -11.71 4.37 -13.09
C LYS A 210 -10.84 3.57 -14.04
N ILE A 211 -10.99 3.84 -15.34
CA ILE A 211 -10.17 3.26 -16.40
C ILE A 211 -9.53 4.40 -17.17
N THR A 212 -8.23 4.35 -17.45
CA THR A 212 -7.53 5.40 -18.19
C THR A 212 -6.50 4.83 -19.16
N VAL A 213 -6.38 5.45 -20.32
CA VAL A 213 -5.34 5.16 -21.32
C VAL A 213 -4.22 6.21 -21.30
N ILE A 214 -4.21 7.10 -20.31
CA ILE A 214 -3.17 8.10 -20.12
C ILE A 214 -1.90 7.42 -19.59
N PRO A 215 -0.78 7.47 -20.34
CA PRO A 215 0.45 6.79 -19.95
C PRO A 215 1.12 7.48 -18.76
N ARG A 216 1.48 6.70 -17.75
CA ARG A 216 2.24 7.16 -16.57
C ARG A 216 3.39 6.22 -16.27
N GLY A 217 4.54 6.75 -15.88
CA GLY A 217 5.71 5.93 -15.55
C GLY A 217 6.06 4.91 -16.65
N MET A 218 5.97 3.63 -16.33
CA MET A 218 6.22 2.51 -17.25
C MET A 218 4.92 2.00 -17.91
N SER A 219 3.74 2.32 -17.36
CA SER A 219 2.44 1.86 -17.86
C SER A 219 1.95 2.65 -19.08
N GLY A 220 1.20 1.98 -19.94
CA GLY A 220 0.51 2.59 -21.09
C GLY A 220 -0.88 3.14 -20.73
N GLY A 221 -1.52 2.59 -19.71
CA GLY A 221 -2.81 2.92 -19.14
C GLY A 221 -2.91 2.38 -17.73
N ALA A 222 -4.07 2.44 -17.12
CA ALA A 222 -4.35 1.82 -15.82
C ALA A 222 -5.84 1.62 -15.57
N THR A 223 -6.19 0.46 -15.06
CA THR A 223 -7.50 0.20 -14.45
C THR A 223 -7.36 0.27 -12.94
N TRP A 224 -8.02 1.25 -12.35
CA TRP A 224 -7.96 1.46 -10.91
C TRP A 224 -9.12 0.74 -10.22
N PHE A 225 -8.79 0.02 -9.17
CA PHE A 225 -9.76 -0.69 -8.34
C PHE A 225 -9.89 -0.02 -6.98
N MET A 226 -11.00 -0.28 -6.31
CA MET A 226 -11.26 0.13 -4.94
C MET A 226 -11.16 -1.12 -4.06
N PRO A 227 -9.99 -1.39 -3.45
CA PRO A 227 -9.80 -2.64 -2.71
C PRO A 227 -10.77 -2.75 -1.53
N LYS A 228 -11.28 -3.95 -1.32
CA LYS A 228 -11.97 -4.31 -0.09
C LYS A 228 -10.91 -4.55 0.97
N GLU A 229 -10.95 -3.77 2.07
CA GLU A 229 -10.02 -3.97 3.20
C GLU A 229 -10.48 -5.13 4.10
N GLU A 230 -10.56 -6.31 3.54
CA GLU A 230 -10.77 -7.52 4.30
C GLU A 230 -9.42 -8.13 4.63
N SER A 231 -9.18 -8.37 5.93
CA SER A 231 -7.92 -8.95 6.40
C SER A 231 -7.74 -10.43 6.01
N LEU A 232 -8.82 -11.10 5.60
CA LEU A 232 -8.83 -12.50 5.21
C LEU A 232 -9.34 -12.64 3.78
N ARG A 233 -8.50 -13.19 2.90
CA ARG A 233 -8.87 -13.54 1.53
C ARG A 233 -9.21 -15.03 1.45
N THR A 234 -10.33 -15.35 0.84
CA THR A 234 -10.73 -16.74 0.59
C THR A 234 -10.03 -17.31 -0.65
N LYS A 235 -10.06 -18.64 -0.83
CA LYS A 235 -9.60 -19.31 -2.08
C LYS A 235 -10.30 -18.71 -3.29
N GLN A 236 -11.60 -18.39 -3.18
CA GLN A 236 -12.38 -17.82 -4.28
C GLN A 236 -11.95 -16.40 -4.63
N ASP A 237 -11.67 -15.56 -3.63
CA ASP A 237 -11.19 -14.18 -3.86
C ASP A 237 -9.84 -14.18 -4.60
N MET A 238 -8.96 -15.13 -4.30
CA MET A 238 -7.68 -15.27 -4.99
C MET A 238 -7.85 -15.78 -6.43
N LEU A 239 -8.77 -16.69 -6.67
CA LEU A 239 -9.10 -17.14 -8.03
C LEU A 239 -9.76 -16.03 -8.87
N ASP A 240 -10.57 -15.19 -8.24
CA ASP A 240 -11.21 -14.04 -8.85
C ASP A 240 -10.19 -12.96 -9.23
N ASP A 241 -9.20 -12.74 -8.37
CA ASP A 241 -8.07 -11.83 -8.60
C ASP A 241 -7.21 -12.31 -9.79
N ILE A 242 -6.85 -13.60 -9.85
CA ILE A 242 -6.12 -14.18 -11.00
C ILE A 242 -6.90 -13.97 -12.31
N ALA A 243 -8.20 -14.27 -12.33
CA ALA A 243 -9.00 -14.10 -13.52
C ALA A 243 -9.08 -12.64 -13.98
N SER A 244 -9.22 -11.70 -13.04
CA SER A 244 -9.23 -10.26 -13.29
C SER A 244 -7.88 -9.76 -13.82
N SER A 245 -6.78 -10.22 -13.24
CA SER A 245 -5.41 -9.88 -13.68
C SER A 245 -5.11 -10.37 -15.09
N LEU A 246 -5.63 -11.54 -15.48
CA LEU A 246 -5.45 -12.06 -16.83
C LEU A 246 -6.33 -11.40 -17.89
N GLY A 247 -7.34 -10.60 -17.46
CA GLY A 247 -8.32 -9.96 -18.32
C GLY A 247 -7.70 -9.14 -19.45
N GLY A 248 -6.67 -8.34 -19.18
CA GLY A 248 -6.01 -7.51 -20.17
C GLY A 248 -5.38 -8.32 -21.30
N ARG A 249 -4.60 -9.35 -20.96
CA ARG A 249 -3.98 -10.24 -21.94
C ARG A 249 -5.02 -11.00 -22.79
N VAL A 250 -6.08 -11.48 -22.16
CA VAL A 250 -7.16 -12.21 -22.84
C VAL A 250 -7.91 -11.28 -23.80
N ALA A 251 -8.12 -10.03 -23.42
CA ALA A 251 -8.72 -9.04 -24.32
C ALA A 251 -7.85 -8.78 -25.54
N GLU A 252 -6.53 -8.63 -25.38
CA GLU A 252 -5.61 -8.47 -26.52
C GLU A 252 -5.73 -9.68 -27.49
N GLU A 253 -5.75 -10.89 -26.98
CA GLU A 253 -5.85 -12.10 -27.79
C GLU A 253 -7.16 -12.19 -28.55
N ILE A 254 -8.29 -11.91 -27.91
CA ILE A 254 -9.62 -11.95 -28.53
C ILE A 254 -9.76 -10.89 -29.64
N ILE A 255 -9.20 -9.69 -29.43
CA ILE A 255 -9.39 -8.55 -30.32
C ILE A 255 -8.40 -8.54 -31.47
N PHE A 256 -7.13 -8.77 -31.17
CA PHE A 256 -6.04 -8.62 -32.14
C PHE A 256 -5.49 -9.94 -32.66
N GLY A 257 -5.86 -11.09 -32.05
CA GLY A 257 -5.33 -12.41 -32.39
C GLY A 257 -3.85 -12.55 -32.03
N ASP A 258 -3.32 -11.63 -31.21
CA ASP A 258 -1.93 -11.57 -30.79
C ASP A 258 -1.84 -10.97 -29.38
N VAL A 259 -0.71 -11.12 -28.71
CA VAL A 259 -0.47 -10.64 -27.36
C VAL A 259 0.77 -9.78 -27.31
N THR A 260 0.79 -8.81 -26.38
CA THR A 260 1.92 -7.91 -26.23
C THR A 260 2.70 -8.19 -24.93
N THR A 261 3.87 -7.58 -24.81
CA THR A 261 4.68 -7.62 -23.59
C THR A 261 4.10 -6.75 -22.47
N GLY A 262 3.01 -6.01 -22.74
CA GLY A 262 2.36 -5.13 -21.77
C GLY A 262 1.82 -5.88 -20.55
N ALA A 263 1.35 -7.11 -20.78
CA ALA A 263 0.78 -7.97 -19.74
C ALA A 263 1.81 -8.68 -18.84
N SER A 264 3.10 -8.31 -18.89
CA SER A 264 4.12 -9.00 -18.07
C SER A 264 3.86 -8.88 -16.57
N GLY A 265 3.48 -7.68 -16.11
CA GLY A 265 3.16 -7.45 -14.70
C GLY A 265 1.94 -8.22 -14.22
N ASP A 266 0.93 -8.38 -15.08
CA ASP A 266 -0.28 -9.13 -14.78
C ASP A 266 0.00 -10.62 -14.65
N LEU A 267 0.88 -11.14 -15.53
CA LEU A 267 1.34 -12.53 -15.46
C LEU A 267 2.17 -12.81 -14.21
N ASP A 268 3.07 -11.87 -13.86
CA ASP A 268 3.86 -11.97 -12.62
C ASP A 268 2.93 -12.01 -11.40
N HIS A 269 1.97 -11.06 -11.32
CA HIS A 269 1.00 -11.02 -10.24
C HIS A 269 0.15 -12.30 -10.16
N ALA A 270 -0.45 -12.75 -11.27
CA ALA A 270 -1.25 -13.97 -11.31
C ALA A 270 -0.45 -15.20 -10.88
N THR A 271 0.83 -15.29 -11.30
CA THR A 271 1.73 -16.39 -10.93
C THR A 271 2.07 -16.36 -9.44
N ASP A 272 2.36 -15.17 -8.88
CA ASP A 272 2.67 -15.00 -7.47
C ASP A 272 1.47 -15.38 -6.58
N VAL A 273 0.26 -14.95 -6.96
CA VAL A 273 -0.98 -15.29 -6.24
C VAL A 273 -1.22 -16.81 -6.31
N ALA A 274 -1.12 -17.43 -7.49
CA ALA A 274 -1.31 -18.87 -7.65
C ALA A 274 -0.26 -19.68 -6.86
N ARG A 275 0.99 -19.24 -6.87
CA ARG A 275 2.06 -19.86 -6.08
C ARG A 275 1.83 -19.73 -4.59
N ALA A 276 1.39 -18.57 -4.11
CA ALA A 276 1.04 -18.35 -2.70
C ALA A 276 -0.14 -19.26 -2.26
N MET A 277 -1.17 -19.42 -3.12
CA MET A 277 -2.28 -20.36 -2.87
C MET A 277 -1.78 -21.78 -2.64
N VAL A 278 -0.86 -22.24 -3.47
CA VAL A 278 -0.33 -23.62 -3.42
C VAL A 278 0.66 -23.78 -2.29
N CYS A 279 1.66 -22.89 -2.19
CA CYS A 279 2.82 -23.09 -1.33
C CYS A 279 2.64 -22.52 0.08
N ASP A 280 2.03 -21.32 0.22
CA ASP A 280 1.93 -20.63 1.50
C ASP A 280 0.64 -20.95 2.25
N TYR A 281 -0.50 -21.07 1.52
CA TYR A 281 -1.82 -21.19 2.13
C TYR A 281 -2.40 -22.61 2.10
N GLY A 282 -1.73 -23.56 1.40
CA GLY A 282 -2.21 -24.95 1.29
C GLY A 282 -3.62 -25.07 0.68
N MET A 283 -3.92 -24.23 -0.32
CA MET A 283 -5.23 -24.15 -0.98
C MET A 283 -5.35 -25.11 -2.19
N SER A 284 -4.35 -25.95 -2.44
CA SER A 284 -4.39 -26.98 -3.48
C SER A 284 -5.06 -28.24 -2.96
N ASP A 285 -6.06 -28.75 -3.70
CA ASP A 285 -6.73 -30.00 -3.36
C ASP A 285 -5.81 -31.23 -3.62
N ARG A 286 -4.84 -31.09 -4.51
CA ARG A 286 -3.88 -32.12 -4.89
C ARG A 286 -2.73 -32.26 -3.90
N LEU A 287 -2.15 -31.13 -3.46
CA LEU A 287 -1.00 -31.09 -2.56
C LEU A 287 -1.40 -31.05 -1.08
N GLY A 288 -2.68 -30.77 -0.81
CA GLY A 288 -3.23 -30.75 0.54
C GLY A 288 -2.84 -29.53 1.38
N MET A 289 -3.19 -29.59 2.66
CA MET A 289 -2.99 -28.50 3.62
C MET A 289 -1.55 -28.53 4.18
N VAL A 290 -0.57 -28.36 3.32
CA VAL A 290 0.86 -28.36 3.68
C VAL A 290 1.49 -27.07 3.18
N ARG A 291 2.29 -26.42 4.01
CA ARG A 291 3.13 -25.33 3.56
C ARG A 291 4.40 -25.88 2.91
N LEU A 292 4.68 -25.45 1.69
CA LEU A 292 5.79 -25.93 0.87
C LEU A 292 6.79 -24.79 0.65
N GLY A 293 8.08 -25.09 0.92
CA GLY A 293 9.16 -24.09 0.86
C GLY A 293 9.24 -23.23 2.12
N ARG A 294 10.47 -22.91 2.53
CA ARG A 294 10.74 -21.97 3.63
C ARG A 294 11.18 -20.66 3.05
N ARG A 295 10.35 -19.63 3.17
CA ARG A 295 10.84 -18.26 3.02
C ARG A 295 11.69 -17.93 4.26
N HIS A 296 13.01 -18.04 4.13
CA HIS A 296 13.93 -17.41 5.06
C HIS A 296 14.04 -15.91 4.72
N GLY A 297 12.90 -15.26 4.66
CA GLY A 297 12.81 -13.84 4.41
C GLY A 297 12.80 -13.11 5.74
N ASN A 298 13.91 -12.50 6.08
CA ASN A 298 13.88 -11.30 6.88
C ASN A 298 13.37 -10.20 5.93
N PRO A 299 12.13 -9.71 6.06
CA PRO A 299 11.53 -8.77 5.10
C PRO A 299 12.32 -7.47 4.95
N PHE A 300 13.28 -7.21 5.85
CA PHE A 300 14.10 -6.01 5.90
C PHE A 300 15.49 -6.14 5.24
N LEU A 301 15.87 -7.31 4.74
CA LEU A 301 17.22 -7.48 4.17
C LEU A 301 17.32 -7.22 2.67
N GLY A 302 16.20 -6.98 1.97
CA GLY A 302 16.20 -6.64 0.53
C GLY A 302 16.92 -7.66 -0.36
N ARG A 303 17.23 -8.84 0.18
CA ARG A 303 17.74 -9.99 -0.54
C ARG A 303 16.76 -11.14 -0.29
N ASP A 304 16.04 -11.52 -1.31
CA ASP A 304 15.51 -12.87 -1.47
C ASP A 304 16.71 -13.82 -1.56
N LEU A 305 17.29 -14.09 -0.40
CA LEU A 305 18.35 -15.08 -0.28
C LEU A 305 17.65 -16.44 -0.23
N MET A 306 17.59 -17.07 -1.40
CA MET A 306 17.29 -18.47 -1.64
C MET A 306 16.03 -18.97 -0.88
N GLU A 307 14.95 -19.17 -1.63
CA GLU A 307 13.93 -20.12 -1.23
C GLU A 307 14.64 -21.47 -1.03
N ASP A 308 14.88 -21.84 0.23
CA ASP A 308 15.36 -23.19 0.52
C ASP A 308 14.23 -24.14 0.17
N ARG A 309 14.42 -24.87 -0.92
CA ARG A 309 13.51 -25.96 -1.33
C ARG A 309 13.62 -27.06 -0.29
N ASP A 310 12.60 -27.21 0.55
CA ASP A 310 12.50 -28.28 1.54
C ASP A 310 11.60 -29.45 1.05
N TYR A 311 11.40 -29.56 -0.26
CA TYR A 311 10.57 -30.55 -0.90
C TYR A 311 11.28 -31.27 -2.06
N SER A 312 10.80 -32.48 -2.39
CA SER A 312 11.34 -33.34 -3.46
C SER A 312 11.07 -32.77 -4.86
N GLU A 313 11.81 -33.23 -5.86
CA GLU A 313 11.57 -32.89 -7.27
C GLU A 313 10.18 -33.32 -7.76
N GLU A 314 9.59 -34.36 -7.19
CA GLU A 314 8.23 -34.79 -7.50
C GLU A 314 7.21 -33.75 -7.02
N ILE A 315 7.37 -33.22 -5.80
CA ILE A 315 6.54 -32.15 -5.26
C ILE A 315 6.75 -30.86 -6.05
N ALA A 316 7.99 -30.53 -6.45
CA ALA A 316 8.26 -29.37 -7.30
C ALA A 316 7.46 -29.42 -8.63
N ARG A 317 7.45 -30.57 -9.30
CA ARG A 317 6.63 -30.77 -10.51
C ARG A 317 5.14 -30.62 -10.23
N ALA A 318 4.68 -31.18 -9.13
CA ALA A 318 3.28 -31.07 -8.74
C ALA A 318 2.87 -29.62 -8.43
N ILE A 319 3.76 -28.80 -7.83
CA ILE A 319 3.55 -27.37 -7.65
C ILE A 319 3.41 -26.67 -9.00
N ASP A 320 4.35 -26.90 -9.92
CA ASP A 320 4.33 -26.27 -11.26
C ASP A 320 3.06 -26.63 -12.05
N GLU A 321 2.62 -27.89 -11.98
CA GLU A 321 1.38 -28.34 -12.63
C GLU A 321 0.14 -27.68 -12.00
N GLU A 322 0.09 -27.57 -10.68
CA GLU A 322 -1.03 -26.99 -9.96
C GLU A 322 -1.11 -25.46 -10.19
N VAL A 323 0.01 -24.74 -10.13
CA VAL A 323 0.09 -23.31 -10.46
C VAL A 323 -0.41 -23.06 -11.88
N ARG A 324 0.06 -23.88 -12.86
CA ARG A 324 -0.41 -23.79 -14.24
C ARG A 324 -1.91 -24.02 -14.34
N SER A 325 -2.43 -25.07 -13.69
CA SER A 325 -3.86 -25.38 -13.68
C SER A 325 -4.71 -24.24 -13.15
N ILE A 326 -4.27 -23.58 -12.07
CA ILE A 326 -4.95 -22.42 -11.50
C ILE A 326 -4.98 -21.23 -12.49
N ILE A 327 -3.84 -20.95 -13.12
CA ILE A 327 -3.73 -19.89 -14.13
C ILE A 327 -4.62 -20.19 -15.34
N ASP A 328 -4.60 -21.43 -15.86
CA ASP A 328 -5.43 -21.86 -16.99
C ASP A 328 -6.93 -21.72 -16.67
N GLN A 329 -7.35 -22.07 -15.46
CA GLN A 329 -8.74 -21.85 -15.01
C GLN A 329 -9.12 -20.36 -14.98
N GLY A 330 -8.23 -19.51 -14.48
CA GLY A 330 -8.41 -18.06 -14.48
C GLY A 330 -8.53 -17.50 -15.91
N TYR A 331 -7.64 -17.95 -16.80
CA TYR A 331 -7.65 -17.59 -18.21
C TYR A 331 -8.98 -17.98 -18.91
N GLU A 332 -9.42 -19.22 -18.77
CA GLU A 332 -10.66 -19.69 -19.40
C GLU A 332 -11.90 -18.94 -18.85
N ARG A 333 -11.88 -18.59 -17.56
CA ARG A 333 -12.93 -17.77 -16.95
C ARG A 333 -12.97 -16.37 -17.53
N ALA A 334 -11.82 -15.69 -17.60
CA ALA A 334 -11.70 -14.37 -18.20
C ALA A 334 -12.13 -14.38 -19.68
N ARG A 335 -11.68 -15.39 -20.43
CA ARG A 335 -12.03 -15.57 -21.86
C ARG A 335 -13.52 -15.71 -22.09
N ARG A 336 -14.21 -16.50 -21.27
CA ARG A 336 -15.67 -16.65 -21.36
C ARG A 336 -16.35 -15.31 -21.12
N ILE A 337 -16.01 -14.62 -20.02
CA ILE A 337 -16.61 -13.33 -19.68
C ILE A 337 -16.40 -12.31 -20.80
N LEU A 338 -15.20 -12.20 -21.34
CA LEU A 338 -14.90 -11.22 -22.39
C LEU A 338 -15.54 -11.57 -23.73
N THR A 339 -15.64 -12.86 -24.05
CA THR A 339 -16.35 -13.31 -25.26
C THR A 339 -17.84 -12.96 -25.19
N ASP A 340 -18.48 -13.21 -24.05
CA ASP A 340 -19.89 -12.89 -23.81
C ASP A 340 -20.16 -11.39 -23.84
N ASN A 341 -19.19 -10.56 -23.46
CA ASN A 341 -19.29 -9.09 -23.43
C ASN A 341 -18.57 -8.40 -24.60
N ARG A 342 -18.23 -9.12 -25.65
CA ARG A 342 -17.43 -8.58 -26.76
C ARG A 342 -18.00 -7.31 -27.40
N ALA A 343 -19.29 -7.28 -27.71
CA ALA A 343 -19.93 -6.13 -28.33
C ALA A 343 -19.88 -4.88 -27.44
N LYS A 344 -20.11 -5.06 -26.13
CA LYS A 344 -20.00 -3.97 -25.15
C LYS A 344 -18.57 -3.49 -24.96
N MET A 345 -17.59 -4.39 -25.01
CA MET A 345 -16.18 -4.04 -24.95
C MET A 345 -15.80 -3.13 -26.14
N ASP A 346 -16.30 -3.42 -27.35
CA ASP A 346 -16.05 -2.59 -28.53
C ASP A 346 -16.68 -1.18 -28.38
N GLU A 347 -17.92 -1.08 -27.88
CA GLU A 347 -18.62 0.20 -27.64
C GLU A 347 -17.88 1.04 -26.55
N ILE A 348 -17.46 0.40 -25.46
CA ILE A 348 -16.78 1.10 -24.37
C ILE A 348 -15.37 1.54 -24.81
N ALA A 349 -14.68 0.74 -25.64
CA ALA A 349 -13.38 1.09 -26.18
C ALA A 349 -13.42 2.35 -27.03
N GLU A 350 -14.47 2.56 -27.81
CA GLU A 350 -14.64 3.76 -28.62
C GLU A 350 -14.65 5.02 -27.75
N ILE A 351 -15.49 5.05 -26.72
CA ILE A 351 -15.59 6.22 -25.84
C ILE A 351 -14.36 6.39 -24.93
N LEU A 352 -13.71 5.30 -24.51
CA LEU A 352 -12.49 5.37 -23.73
C LEU A 352 -11.33 5.98 -24.54
N LEU A 353 -11.24 5.68 -25.84
CA LEU A 353 -10.26 6.29 -26.74
C LEU A 353 -10.53 7.79 -26.99
N GLU A 354 -11.79 8.22 -26.94
CA GLU A 354 -12.17 9.62 -27.09
C GLU A 354 -11.93 10.44 -25.81
N LYS A 355 -12.35 9.90 -24.67
CA LYS A 355 -12.29 10.60 -23.37
C LYS A 355 -10.98 10.39 -22.62
N GLU A 356 -10.17 9.41 -23.02
CA GLU A 356 -8.94 8.96 -22.37
C GLU A 356 -9.11 8.43 -20.93
N THR A 357 -10.24 8.72 -20.28
CA THR A 357 -10.57 8.25 -18.93
C THR A 357 -12.07 8.09 -18.79
N LEU A 358 -12.50 6.96 -18.22
CA LEU A 358 -13.88 6.69 -17.82
C LEU A 358 -13.96 6.55 -16.30
N THR A 359 -14.95 7.21 -15.72
CA THR A 359 -15.30 7.02 -14.32
C THR A 359 -16.02 5.68 -14.12
N ARG A 360 -16.12 5.26 -12.86
CA ARG A 360 -16.85 4.06 -12.47
C ARG A 360 -18.30 4.08 -13.00
N GLU A 361 -18.99 5.19 -12.80
CA GLU A 361 -20.40 5.37 -13.15
C GLU A 361 -20.60 5.27 -14.67
N GLU A 362 -19.75 5.94 -15.44
CA GLU A 362 -19.78 5.88 -16.90
C GLU A 362 -19.51 4.45 -17.41
N PHE A 363 -18.48 3.80 -16.87
CA PHE A 363 -18.15 2.44 -17.26
C PHE A 363 -19.28 1.45 -16.94
N LEU A 364 -19.81 1.48 -15.72
CA LEU A 364 -20.87 0.54 -15.32
C LEU A 364 -22.16 0.76 -16.10
N SER A 365 -22.54 2.03 -16.34
CA SER A 365 -23.76 2.34 -17.10
C SER A 365 -23.67 1.91 -18.57
N LEU A 366 -22.49 1.93 -19.17
CA LEU A 366 -22.25 1.35 -20.50
C LEU A 366 -22.30 -0.18 -20.45
N LEU A 367 -21.71 -0.78 -19.44
CA LEU A 367 -21.63 -2.24 -19.32
C LEU A 367 -23.01 -2.87 -19.08
N ASP A 368 -23.86 -2.28 -18.24
CA ASP A 368 -25.20 -2.78 -17.96
C ASP A 368 -26.25 -2.31 -19.01
N GLY A 369 -25.88 -1.36 -19.87
CA GLY A 369 -26.73 -0.83 -20.92
C GLY A 369 -27.76 0.22 -20.48
N SER A 370 -27.57 0.78 -19.24
CA SER A 370 -28.43 1.87 -18.74
C SER A 370 -28.11 3.20 -19.38
N ALA A 371 -26.95 3.35 -20.02
CA ALA A 371 -26.59 4.50 -20.84
C ALA A 371 -25.96 4.07 -22.17
N THR A 372 -26.05 4.97 -23.15
CA THR A 372 -25.41 4.83 -24.46
C THR A 372 -24.11 5.65 -24.53
N VAL A 373 -23.28 5.35 -25.53
CA VAL A 373 -22.08 6.15 -25.84
C VAL A 373 -22.43 7.63 -26.05
N ASP A 374 -23.57 7.91 -26.68
CA ASP A 374 -24.05 9.30 -26.94
C ASP A 374 -24.45 10.02 -25.63
N ASP A 375 -24.98 9.31 -24.66
CA ASP A 375 -25.30 9.88 -23.34
C ASP A 375 -24.02 10.29 -22.59
N ILE A 376 -22.98 9.48 -22.67
CA ILE A 376 -21.67 9.80 -22.10
C ILE A 376 -21.02 11.00 -22.79
N ARG A 377 -21.08 11.05 -24.14
CA ARG A 377 -20.57 12.20 -24.92
C ARG A 377 -21.26 13.50 -24.56
N LYS A 378 -22.59 13.46 -24.27
CA LYS A 378 -23.36 14.62 -23.85
C LYS A 378 -23.20 15.01 -22.39
N GLY A 379 -22.44 14.23 -21.61
CA GLY A 379 -22.27 14.46 -20.18
C GLY A 379 -23.55 14.27 -19.35
N MET A 380 -24.48 13.44 -19.85
CA MET A 380 -25.79 13.22 -19.20
C MET A 380 -25.69 12.34 -17.96
N ILE A 381 -24.56 11.66 -17.74
CA ILE A 381 -24.28 10.90 -16.53
C ILE A 381 -23.51 11.80 -15.58
N THR A 382 -24.25 12.47 -14.70
CA THR A 382 -23.66 13.09 -13.52
C THR A 382 -23.43 12.01 -12.46
N PRO A 383 -22.24 11.97 -11.82
CA PRO A 383 -22.06 11.09 -10.67
C PRO A 383 -23.17 11.36 -9.66
N PRO A 384 -23.79 10.34 -9.05
CA PRO A 384 -24.75 10.56 -8.00
C PRO A 384 -24.06 11.41 -6.90
N PRO A 385 -24.78 12.37 -6.29
CA PRO A 385 -24.23 13.12 -5.18
C PRO A 385 -23.73 12.13 -4.13
N PRO A 386 -22.62 12.41 -3.45
CA PRO A 386 -22.05 11.49 -2.48
C PRO A 386 -23.16 11.07 -1.52
N THR A 387 -23.56 9.81 -1.59
CA THR A 387 -24.55 9.25 -0.67
C THR A 387 -23.96 9.37 0.71
N SER A 388 -24.57 10.23 1.52
CA SER A 388 -24.30 10.27 2.95
C SER A 388 -24.34 8.83 3.47
N PRO A 389 -23.37 8.37 4.22
CA PRO A 389 -23.41 7.03 4.78
C PRO A 389 -24.71 6.87 5.54
N PRO A 390 -25.36 5.69 5.47
CA PRO A 390 -26.51 5.44 6.29
C PRO A 390 -26.08 5.73 7.74
N THR A 391 -26.80 6.60 8.40
CA THR A 391 -26.69 6.83 9.83
C THR A 391 -27.13 5.53 10.50
N SER A 392 -26.24 4.55 10.54
CA SER A 392 -26.38 3.41 11.44
C SER A 392 -26.17 3.96 12.84
N GLY A 393 -27.29 4.13 13.53
CA GLY A 393 -27.33 4.50 14.92
C GLY A 393 -26.63 3.47 15.78
N LEU A 394 -25.35 3.71 16.01
CA LEU A 394 -24.64 3.33 17.21
C LEU A 394 -24.26 4.65 17.84
N GLY A 395 -25.22 5.19 18.60
CA GLY A 395 -24.97 6.31 19.49
C GLY A 395 -23.95 5.91 20.53
N ILE A 396 -22.71 6.25 20.26
CA ILE A 396 -21.71 6.42 21.31
C ILE A 396 -21.69 7.92 21.60
N PRO A 397 -22.15 8.37 22.77
CA PRO A 397 -22.06 9.77 23.13
C PRO A 397 -20.60 10.15 23.23
N LEU A 398 -20.13 11.06 22.37
CA LEU A 398 -18.88 11.77 22.56
C LEU A 398 -19.11 12.87 23.61
N GLU A 399 -19.35 12.47 24.85
CA GLU A 399 -19.21 13.32 26.02
C GLU A 399 -18.45 12.53 27.06
N GLN A 400 -17.14 12.65 27.03
CA GLN A 400 -16.35 12.59 28.25
C GLN A 400 -15.25 13.63 28.13
N GLU A 401 -15.52 14.74 28.83
CA GLU A 401 -14.52 15.71 29.20
C GLU A 401 -13.27 15.00 29.72
N THR A 402 -12.13 15.30 29.12
CA THR A 402 -10.84 14.95 29.70
C THR A 402 -10.75 15.56 31.09
N PRO A 403 -10.51 14.78 32.15
CA PRO A 403 -10.30 15.36 33.47
C PRO A 403 -9.08 16.27 33.41
N ARG A 404 -9.29 17.57 33.62
CA ARG A 404 -8.19 18.52 33.85
C ARG A 404 -7.47 18.08 35.12
N ILE A 405 -6.28 17.51 34.97
CA ILE A 405 -5.38 17.29 36.10
C ILE A 405 -4.96 18.68 36.60
N GLN A 406 -5.58 19.11 37.68
CA GLN A 406 -5.10 20.30 38.41
C GLN A 406 -3.78 19.91 39.11
N PRO A 407 -2.72 20.73 38.97
CA PRO A 407 -1.50 20.51 39.73
C PRO A 407 -1.80 20.69 41.23
N ARG A 408 -1.56 19.64 42.02
CA ARG A 408 -1.61 19.71 43.48
C ARG A 408 -0.54 20.70 43.95
N LEU A 409 -0.97 21.81 44.52
CA LEU A 409 -0.11 22.73 45.25
C LEU A 409 0.57 21.96 46.41
N ARG A 410 1.86 22.17 46.58
CA ARG A 410 2.65 21.62 47.72
C ARG A 410 2.10 22.22 49.02
N PRO A 411 2.04 21.41 50.12
CA PRO A 411 1.83 21.98 51.44
C PRO A 411 3.08 22.80 51.87
N GLU A 412 2.86 23.94 52.44
CA GLU A 412 3.90 24.74 53.06
C GLU A 412 4.48 24.03 54.28
N PRO A 413 5.80 24.14 54.53
CA PRO A 413 6.40 23.56 55.72
C PRO A 413 6.04 24.39 56.95
N ALA A 414 5.67 23.69 58.03
CA ALA A 414 5.53 24.23 59.38
C ALA A 414 6.89 24.47 60.03
#